data_3df6daf13f3688633ca6fed7e7162106
#
_entry.id   3df6daf13f3688633ca6fed7e7162106
#
_cell.length_a   1.000
_cell.length_b   1.000
_cell.length_c   1.000
_cell.angle_alpha   90.00
_cell.angle_beta   90.00
_cell.angle_gamma   90.00
#
_symmetry.space_group_name_H-M   'P 1'
#
loop_
_entity.id
_entity.type
_entity.pdbx_description
1 polymer ?
#
loop_
_entity_poly.entity_id
_entity_poly.type
_entity_poly.pdbx_seq_one_letter_code
_entity_poly.pdbx_strand_id
1 'polypeptide(L)'
;MTGCDTPLPPRPQDPAAPLPPLPEDPRPDTVRPPLTWLYVPGDRPEVVAKALGSGADVVIVDLEDAVAPDRKEYARAATAELLGDPVTAAPDAVPVHVRVHGEDDVLALAELPGLAAFRLPKITHAVSVHHVAAVAPGVPLYPLLESALAIEHAYSIASAHHAVHGIALGEADLRADLGIREDAGLDFSRGRVVVAARAAALPPPVQSVFPDVRDLDGLWTSCARGRALGMLGRAAIHPRQLEVIERAYLPTAREVEEAERIVAASAVEKGALALPDGRFVDAAVVASARRTLALAGRA
;
A
#
# COMPACT_ATOMS: atom_id res chain seq x y z
N MET A 1 -69.20 -5.81 2.90
CA MET A 1 -67.91 -5.64 2.25
C MET A 1 -67.49 -4.20 2.53
N THR A 2 -66.81 -3.97 3.63
CA THR A 2 -66.34 -2.66 4.04
C THR A 2 -64.83 -2.65 3.86
N GLY A 3 -64.39 -1.90 2.85
CA GLY A 3 -62.95 -1.68 2.58
C GLY A 3 -62.30 -0.86 3.67
N CYS A 4 -61.25 -1.37 4.25
CA CYS A 4 -60.43 -0.68 5.23
C CYS A 4 -59.33 0.08 4.44
N ASP A 5 -59.56 1.37 4.17
CA ASP A 5 -58.55 2.30 3.66
C ASP A 5 -57.75 2.83 4.86
N THR A 6 -56.65 2.15 5.13
CA THR A 6 -55.64 2.69 6.06
C THR A 6 -54.68 3.57 5.28
N PRO A 7 -54.56 4.88 5.57
CA PRO A 7 -53.59 5.73 4.87
C PRO A 7 -52.16 5.35 5.24
N LEU A 8 -51.29 5.28 4.22
CA LEU A 8 -49.86 5.05 4.37
C LEU A 8 -49.25 6.19 5.23
N PRO A 9 -48.32 5.86 6.14
CA PRO A 9 -47.64 6.88 6.93
C PRO A 9 -46.83 7.81 6.03
N PRO A 10 -46.71 9.13 6.35
CA PRO A 10 -45.91 10.07 5.58
C PRO A 10 -44.43 9.62 5.56
N ARG A 11 -43.82 9.70 4.38
CA ARG A 11 -42.38 9.49 4.23
C ARG A 11 -41.61 10.49 5.09
N PRO A 12 -40.55 10.08 5.81
CA PRO A 12 -39.71 11.02 6.51
C PRO A 12 -39.06 11.97 5.48
N GLN A 13 -39.39 13.25 5.56
CA GLN A 13 -38.67 14.34 4.88
C GLN A 13 -37.56 14.82 5.84
N ASP A 14 -36.54 13.99 6.04
CA ASP A 14 -35.28 14.52 6.55
C ASP A 14 -34.42 14.95 5.38
N PRO A 15 -34.03 16.23 5.29
CA PRO A 15 -32.99 16.63 4.36
C PRO A 15 -31.76 15.81 4.72
N ALA A 16 -31.26 15.02 3.78
CA ALA A 16 -30.06 14.23 3.96
C ALA A 16 -28.97 15.14 4.54
N ALA A 17 -28.48 14.82 5.72
CA ALA A 17 -27.36 15.50 6.31
C ALA A 17 -26.22 15.54 5.25
N PRO A 18 -25.52 16.67 5.08
CA PRO A 18 -24.43 16.74 4.12
C PRO A 18 -23.45 15.60 4.40
N LEU A 19 -23.08 14.87 3.35
CA LEU A 19 -22.08 13.81 3.45
C LEU A 19 -20.83 14.39 4.15
N PRO A 20 -20.24 13.66 5.12
CA PRO A 20 -19.02 14.12 5.74
C PRO A 20 -17.97 14.37 4.65
N PRO A 21 -17.13 15.41 4.81
CA PRO A 21 -16.05 15.65 3.86
C PRO A 21 -15.22 14.37 3.72
N LEU A 22 -14.76 14.11 2.49
CA LEU A 22 -13.82 13.01 2.26
C LEU A 22 -12.66 13.18 3.23
N PRO A 23 -12.21 12.11 3.91
CA PRO A 23 -11.07 12.21 4.81
C PRO A 23 -9.91 12.84 4.05
N GLU A 24 -9.38 13.93 4.59
CA GLU A 24 -8.13 14.51 4.11
C GLU A 24 -7.05 13.42 4.24
N ASP A 25 -6.10 13.39 3.30
CA ASP A 25 -4.97 12.47 3.41
C ASP A 25 -4.22 12.82 4.70
N PRO A 26 -4.20 11.95 5.72
CA PRO A 26 -3.65 12.29 7.04
C PRO A 26 -2.13 12.48 7.04
N ARG A 27 -1.47 12.28 5.90
CA ARG A 27 -0.02 12.49 5.79
C ARG A 27 0.28 13.98 5.69
N PRO A 28 1.22 14.49 6.50
CA PRO A 28 1.72 15.85 6.29
C PRO A 28 2.30 15.95 4.86
N ASP A 29 2.03 17.04 4.18
CA ASP A 29 2.44 17.36 2.80
C ASP A 29 3.96 17.26 2.54
N THR A 30 4.75 16.92 3.55
CA THR A 30 6.23 16.92 3.52
C THR A 30 6.87 15.55 3.34
N VAL A 31 6.13 14.44 3.51
CA VAL A 31 6.71 13.08 3.40
C VAL A 31 6.37 12.50 2.02
N ARG A 32 7.40 12.33 1.19
CA ARG A 32 7.27 11.67 -0.12
C ARG A 32 6.82 10.23 0.06
N PRO A 33 5.74 9.78 -0.58
CA PRO A 33 5.30 8.39 -0.47
C PRO A 33 6.34 7.45 -1.10
N PRO A 34 6.68 6.31 -0.47
CA PRO A 34 7.57 5.33 -1.06
C PRO A 34 6.96 4.71 -2.30
N LEU A 35 7.75 4.54 -3.37
CA LEU A 35 7.35 3.90 -4.62
C LEU A 35 8.03 2.54 -4.82
N THR A 36 9.20 2.34 -4.21
CA THR A 36 10.03 1.14 -4.39
C THR A 36 10.26 0.42 -3.07
N TRP A 37 9.95 -0.89 -3.07
CA TRP A 37 10.01 -1.75 -1.88
C TRP A 37 10.81 -3.00 -2.23
N LEU A 38 12.08 -3.07 -1.81
CA LEU A 38 12.98 -4.15 -2.25
C LEU A 38 13.00 -5.30 -1.24
N TYR A 39 12.51 -6.46 -1.67
CA TYR A 39 12.62 -7.71 -0.91
C TYR A 39 14.03 -8.31 -0.99
N VAL A 40 14.53 -8.77 0.15
CA VAL A 40 15.81 -9.48 0.26
C VAL A 40 15.71 -10.62 1.27
N PRO A 41 16.32 -11.79 1.01
CA PRO A 41 16.34 -12.89 1.96
C PRO A 41 17.11 -12.53 3.23
N GLY A 42 16.52 -12.73 4.41
CA GLY A 42 17.14 -12.43 5.71
C GLY A 42 18.31 -13.35 6.07
N ASP A 43 18.43 -14.51 5.42
CA ASP A 43 19.55 -15.43 5.61
C ASP A 43 20.81 -15.07 4.79
N ARG A 44 20.80 -13.90 4.11
CA ARG A 44 21.89 -13.39 3.27
C ARG A 44 22.28 -11.95 3.66
N PRO A 45 22.93 -11.75 4.82
CA PRO A 45 23.22 -10.41 5.33
C PRO A 45 24.04 -9.55 4.36
N GLU A 46 24.91 -10.14 3.54
CA GLU A 46 25.67 -9.44 2.49
C GLU A 46 24.79 -8.93 1.34
N VAL A 47 23.63 -9.55 1.08
CA VAL A 47 22.64 -9.07 0.10
C VAL A 47 21.80 -7.97 0.74
N VAL A 48 21.44 -8.12 2.03
CA VAL A 48 20.72 -7.09 2.78
C VAL A 48 21.53 -5.79 2.82
N ALA A 49 22.83 -5.86 3.16
CA ALA A 49 23.72 -4.69 3.16
C ALA A 49 23.77 -3.98 1.79
N LYS A 50 23.82 -4.75 0.69
CA LYS A 50 23.75 -4.18 -0.66
C LYS A 50 22.41 -3.54 -0.99
N ALA A 51 21.32 -4.10 -0.49
CA ALA A 51 19.98 -3.57 -0.71
C ALA A 51 19.78 -2.21 -0.01
N LEU A 52 20.31 -2.01 1.17
CA LEU A 52 20.28 -0.72 1.88
C LEU A 52 20.97 0.40 1.10
N GLY A 53 21.98 0.08 0.27
CA GLY A 53 22.65 1.01 -0.63
C GLY A 53 22.08 1.06 -2.06
N SER A 54 20.96 0.40 -2.34
CA SER A 54 20.44 0.25 -3.71
C SER A 54 19.64 1.44 -4.25
N GLY A 55 19.25 2.38 -3.39
CA GLY A 55 18.32 3.46 -3.73
C GLY A 55 16.84 3.08 -3.64
N ALA A 56 16.50 1.92 -3.07
CA ALA A 56 15.12 1.59 -2.73
C ALA A 56 14.59 2.52 -1.64
N ASP A 57 13.31 2.90 -1.70
CA ASP A 57 12.69 3.72 -0.64
C ASP A 57 12.48 2.93 0.66
N VAL A 58 12.29 1.61 0.55
CA VAL A 58 12.13 0.69 1.68
C VAL A 58 12.80 -0.62 1.35
N VAL A 59 13.54 -1.20 2.28
CA VAL A 59 14.05 -2.57 2.20
C VAL A 59 13.18 -3.49 3.04
N ILE A 60 12.75 -4.62 2.47
CA ILE A 60 11.98 -5.65 3.17
C ILE A 60 12.87 -6.87 3.37
N VAL A 61 13.32 -7.08 4.61
CA VAL A 61 14.01 -8.31 4.98
C VAL A 61 12.97 -9.43 5.12
N ASP A 62 13.13 -10.46 4.34
CA ASP A 62 12.20 -11.57 4.28
C ASP A 62 12.66 -12.73 5.17
N LEU A 63 11.85 -13.10 6.16
CA LEU A 63 12.05 -14.26 7.01
C LEU A 63 11.09 -15.41 6.66
N GLU A 64 10.24 -15.21 5.64
CA GLU A 64 9.23 -16.19 5.24
C GLU A 64 9.68 -16.99 4.01
N ASP A 65 9.03 -16.87 2.87
CA ASP A 65 9.20 -17.76 1.72
C ASP A 65 10.59 -17.74 1.09
N ALA A 66 11.33 -16.62 1.18
CA ALA A 66 12.68 -16.53 0.64
C ALA A 66 13.75 -17.25 1.48
N VAL A 67 13.38 -17.77 2.66
CA VAL A 67 14.29 -18.43 3.60
C VAL A 67 13.87 -19.88 3.80
N ALA A 68 14.80 -20.82 3.63
CA ALA A 68 14.54 -22.24 3.89
C ALA A 68 14.23 -22.52 5.38
N PRO A 69 13.41 -23.55 5.70
CA PRO A 69 12.99 -23.82 7.08
C PRO A 69 14.15 -23.98 8.07
N ASP A 70 15.22 -24.63 7.69
CA ASP A 70 16.43 -24.86 8.49
C ASP A 70 17.31 -23.61 8.64
N ARG A 71 17.00 -22.53 7.92
CA ARG A 71 17.72 -21.26 7.96
C ARG A 71 16.97 -20.15 8.71
N LYS A 72 15.71 -20.39 9.13
CA LYS A 72 14.84 -19.39 9.79
C LYS A 72 15.48 -18.76 11.02
N GLU A 73 16.02 -19.58 11.91
CA GLU A 73 16.66 -19.11 13.13
C GLU A 73 17.90 -18.24 12.83
N TYR A 74 18.73 -18.67 11.89
CA TYR A 74 19.87 -17.89 11.44
C TYR A 74 19.44 -16.54 10.82
N ALA A 75 18.43 -16.56 9.96
CA ALA A 75 17.90 -15.35 9.32
C ALA A 75 17.35 -14.35 10.36
N ARG A 76 16.62 -14.86 11.38
CA ARG A 76 16.13 -14.04 12.49
C ARG A 76 17.29 -13.40 13.26
N ALA A 77 18.31 -14.19 13.63
CA ALA A 77 19.47 -13.70 14.38
C ALA A 77 20.25 -12.64 13.59
N ALA A 78 20.52 -12.88 12.30
CA ALA A 78 21.19 -11.91 11.43
C ALA A 78 20.36 -10.62 11.23
N THR A 79 19.03 -10.75 11.14
CA THR A 79 18.12 -9.60 11.06
C THR A 79 18.10 -8.82 12.38
N ALA A 80 18.13 -9.49 13.52
CA ALA A 80 18.20 -8.84 14.82
C ALA A 80 19.52 -8.05 14.99
N GLU A 81 20.64 -8.59 14.56
CA GLU A 81 21.94 -7.91 14.55
C GLU A 81 21.88 -6.63 13.67
N LEU A 82 21.34 -6.74 12.46
CA LEU A 82 21.15 -5.60 11.56
C LEU A 82 20.30 -4.50 12.17
N LEU A 83 19.15 -4.86 12.75
CA LEU A 83 18.21 -3.88 13.34
C LEU A 83 18.72 -3.26 14.64
N GLY A 84 19.65 -3.92 15.32
CA GLY A 84 20.35 -3.39 16.50
C GLY A 84 21.48 -2.42 16.16
N ASP A 85 21.90 -2.35 14.88
CA ASP A 85 23.01 -1.48 14.46
C ASP A 85 22.56 -0.01 14.45
N PRO A 86 23.33 0.91 15.13
CA PRO A 86 23.04 2.33 15.12
C PRO A 86 22.95 2.97 13.73
N VAL A 87 23.63 2.44 12.72
CA VAL A 87 23.58 2.93 11.34
C VAL A 87 22.21 2.64 10.73
N THR A 88 21.64 1.44 10.97
CA THR A 88 20.30 1.08 10.51
C THR A 88 19.21 1.84 11.27
N ALA A 89 19.47 2.20 12.52
CA ALA A 89 18.56 2.96 13.36
C ALA A 89 18.65 4.50 13.18
N ALA A 90 19.55 4.99 12.32
CA ALA A 90 19.71 6.42 12.09
C ALA A 90 18.43 7.03 11.44
N PRO A 91 18.05 8.28 11.78
CA PRO A 91 16.83 8.91 11.27
C PRO A 91 16.76 9.07 9.74
N ASP A 92 17.91 9.11 9.08
CA ASP A 92 18.08 9.23 7.62
C ASP A 92 18.38 7.89 6.94
N ALA A 93 18.40 6.78 7.70
CA ALA A 93 18.58 5.45 7.15
C ALA A 93 17.37 5.02 6.30
N VAL A 94 17.62 4.15 5.33
CA VAL A 94 16.56 3.51 4.57
C VAL A 94 15.67 2.70 5.52
N PRO A 95 14.35 2.91 5.54
CA PRO A 95 13.44 2.16 6.41
C PRO A 95 13.51 0.65 6.15
N VAL A 96 13.73 -0.13 7.20
CA VAL A 96 13.76 -1.59 7.13
C VAL A 96 12.43 -2.14 7.65
N HIS A 97 11.68 -2.78 6.75
CA HIS A 97 10.55 -3.62 7.11
C HIS A 97 10.98 -5.07 7.22
N VAL A 98 10.31 -5.86 8.04
CA VAL A 98 10.55 -7.31 8.13
C VAL A 98 9.28 -8.07 7.79
N ARG A 99 9.33 -8.95 6.79
CA ARG A 99 8.27 -9.93 6.56
C ARG A 99 8.52 -11.12 7.48
N VAL A 100 7.71 -11.23 8.52
CA VAL A 100 7.84 -12.25 9.55
C VAL A 100 7.34 -13.60 9.07
N HIS A 101 7.90 -14.69 9.60
CA HIS A 101 7.39 -16.04 9.38
C HIS A 101 6.41 -16.46 10.48
N GLY A 102 6.58 -15.96 11.71
CA GLY A 102 5.76 -16.33 12.85
C GLY A 102 5.95 -15.40 14.04
N GLU A 103 5.29 -15.73 15.15
CA GLU A 103 5.30 -14.93 16.38
C GLU A 103 6.69 -14.80 16.99
N ASP A 104 7.52 -15.84 16.89
CA ASP A 104 8.91 -15.78 17.38
C ASP A 104 9.73 -14.66 16.73
N ASP A 105 9.48 -14.35 15.44
CA ASP A 105 10.14 -13.23 14.77
C ASP A 105 9.64 -11.90 15.32
N VAL A 106 8.33 -11.79 15.57
CA VAL A 106 7.73 -10.58 16.15
C VAL A 106 8.34 -10.30 17.53
N LEU A 107 8.35 -11.31 18.39
CA LEU A 107 8.89 -11.20 19.76
C LEU A 107 10.38 -10.83 19.78
N ALA A 108 11.16 -11.40 18.87
CA ALA A 108 12.61 -11.16 18.80
C ALA A 108 12.98 -9.78 18.25
N LEU A 109 12.13 -9.17 17.41
CA LEU A 109 12.50 -8.00 16.61
C LEU A 109 11.74 -6.72 16.97
N ALA A 110 10.59 -6.80 17.67
CA ALA A 110 9.68 -5.68 17.90
C ALA A 110 10.32 -4.46 18.61
N GLU A 111 11.28 -4.68 19.50
CA GLU A 111 11.91 -3.62 20.30
C GLU A 111 13.22 -3.08 19.68
N LEU A 112 13.63 -3.58 18.51
CA LEU A 112 14.90 -3.20 17.90
C LEU A 112 14.77 -1.85 17.17
N PRO A 113 15.70 -0.92 17.41
CA PRO A 113 15.56 0.48 16.99
C PRO A 113 15.57 0.68 15.47
N GLY A 114 16.18 -0.22 14.70
CA GLY A 114 16.21 -0.17 13.23
C GLY A 114 14.96 -0.74 12.56
N LEU A 115 13.99 -1.27 13.32
CA LEU A 115 12.75 -1.80 12.75
C LEU A 115 11.78 -0.67 12.42
N ALA A 116 11.42 -0.52 11.15
CA ALA A 116 10.44 0.47 10.72
C ALA A 116 9.01 -0.10 10.66
N ALA A 117 8.82 -1.39 10.33
CA ALA A 117 7.51 -2.03 10.32
C ALA A 117 7.60 -3.56 10.18
N PHE A 118 6.52 -4.25 10.53
CA PHE A 118 6.30 -5.64 10.16
C PHE A 118 5.39 -5.79 8.94
N ARG A 119 5.73 -6.74 8.07
CA ARG A 119 4.86 -7.29 7.04
C ARG A 119 4.33 -8.64 7.50
N LEU A 120 3.00 -8.73 7.56
CA LEU A 120 2.31 -9.89 8.13
C LEU A 120 1.73 -10.76 7.01
N PRO A 121 2.38 -11.88 6.66
CA PRO A 121 1.85 -12.79 5.65
C PRO A 121 0.65 -13.57 6.20
N LYS A 122 -0.13 -14.14 5.30
CA LYS A 122 -1.21 -15.12 5.58
C LYS A 122 -2.30 -14.61 6.56
N ILE A 123 -2.51 -13.28 6.58
CA ILE A 123 -3.57 -12.67 7.39
C ILE A 123 -4.92 -12.87 6.71
N THR A 124 -5.85 -13.51 7.41
CA THR A 124 -7.22 -13.77 6.93
C THR A 124 -8.30 -13.07 7.74
N HIS A 125 -7.97 -12.61 8.96
CA HIS A 125 -8.94 -12.00 9.89
C HIS A 125 -8.32 -10.86 10.70
N ALA A 126 -9.14 -9.88 11.09
CA ALA A 126 -8.75 -8.76 11.94
C ALA A 126 -8.15 -9.19 13.30
N VAL A 127 -8.59 -10.31 13.85
CA VAL A 127 -8.08 -10.82 15.14
C VAL A 127 -6.59 -11.11 15.11
N SER A 128 -6.05 -11.58 13.99
CA SER A 128 -4.61 -11.82 13.84
C SER A 128 -3.81 -10.51 13.88
N VAL A 129 -4.36 -9.44 13.32
CA VAL A 129 -3.76 -8.09 13.39
C VAL A 129 -3.77 -7.57 14.82
N HIS A 130 -4.89 -7.70 15.54
CA HIS A 130 -4.98 -7.32 16.94
C HIS A 130 -3.98 -8.05 17.82
N HIS A 131 -3.80 -9.36 17.58
CA HIS A 131 -2.83 -10.17 18.31
C HIS A 131 -1.40 -9.63 18.13
N VAL A 132 -0.97 -9.43 16.88
CA VAL A 132 0.38 -8.89 16.61
C VAL A 132 0.55 -7.47 17.17
N ALA A 133 -0.47 -6.61 17.05
CA ALA A 133 -0.42 -5.26 17.62
C ALA A 133 -0.28 -5.26 19.16
N ALA A 134 -0.82 -6.28 19.83
CA ALA A 134 -0.67 -6.43 21.29
C ALA A 134 0.74 -6.92 21.68
N VAL A 135 1.35 -7.78 20.84
CA VAL A 135 2.71 -8.33 21.06
C VAL A 135 3.79 -7.33 20.69
N ALA A 136 3.56 -6.48 19.68
CA ALA A 136 4.49 -5.47 19.17
C ALA A 136 3.88 -4.06 19.24
N PRO A 137 3.65 -3.49 20.45
CA PRO A 137 2.99 -2.21 20.61
C PRO A 137 3.80 -1.08 19.98
N GLY A 138 3.12 -0.26 19.16
CA GLY A 138 3.74 0.89 18.49
C GLY A 138 4.48 0.57 17.18
N VAL A 139 4.65 -0.69 16.81
CA VAL A 139 5.25 -1.08 15.52
C VAL A 139 4.20 -0.99 14.41
N PRO A 140 4.49 -0.28 13.30
CA PRO A 140 3.63 -0.25 12.13
C PRO A 140 3.45 -1.63 11.50
N LEU A 141 2.21 -1.98 11.11
CA LEU A 141 1.85 -3.28 10.56
C LEU A 141 1.35 -3.14 9.12
N TYR A 142 1.78 -4.07 8.27
CA TYR A 142 1.36 -4.18 6.87
C TYR A 142 0.86 -5.60 6.57
N PRO A 143 -0.42 -5.90 6.82
CA PRO A 143 -1.02 -7.19 6.46
C PRO A 143 -0.93 -7.48 4.96
N LEU A 144 -0.55 -8.72 4.59
CA LEU A 144 -0.59 -9.23 3.23
C LEU A 144 -1.87 -10.05 3.04
N LEU A 145 -2.65 -9.66 2.03
CA LEU A 145 -3.89 -10.34 1.64
C LEU A 145 -3.57 -11.26 0.47
N GLU A 146 -3.51 -12.56 0.72
CA GLU A 146 -2.97 -13.54 -0.23
C GLU A 146 -3.82 -14.82 -0.34
N SER A 147 -5.10 -14.71 0.09
CA SER A 147 -6.11 -15.75 -0.09
C SER A 147 -7.48 -15.16 -0.38
N ALA A 148 -8.39 -15.96 -0.92
CA ALA A 148 -9.78 -15.57 -1.17
C ALA A 148 -10.44 -15.01 0.09
N LEU A 149 -10.25 -15.68 1.23
CA LEU A 149 -10.81 -15.26 2.51
C LEU A 149 -10.24 -13.91 2.97
N ALA A 150 -8.94 -13.66 2.75
CA ALA A 150 -8.32 -12.38 3.05
C ALA A 150 -8.90 -11.24 2.19
N ILE A 151 -9.20 -11.51 0.92
CA ILE A 151 -9.83 -10.54 0.00
C ILE A 151 -11.25 -10.20 0.45
N GLU A 152 -12.05 -11.19 0.86
CA GLU A 152 -13.38 -10.94 1.44
C GLU A 152 -13.31 -10.08 2.70
N HIS A 153 -12.34 -10.30 3.55
CA HIS A 153 -12.13 -9.57 4.80
C HIS A 153 -11.26 -8.31 4.66
N ALA A 154 -10.92 -7.88 3.46
CA ALA A 154 -9.93 -6.82 3.22
C ALA A 154 -10.19 -5.54 4.04
N TYR A 155 -11.44 -5.06 4.12
CA TYR A 155 -11.76 -3.86 4.90
C TYR A 155 -11.63 -4.09 6.41
N SER A 156 -12.12 -5.22 6.93
CA SER A 156 -12.00 -5.52 8.38
C SER A 156 -10.55 -5.70 8.82
N ILE A 157 -9.68 -6.23 7.95
CA ILE A 157 -8.25 -6.33 8.19
C ILE A 157 -7.60 -4.95 8.13
N ALA A 158 -7.91 -4.15 7.10
CA ALA A 158 -7.36 -2.82 6.90
C ALA A 158 -7.70 -1.85 8.06
N SER A 159 -8.90 -1.97 8.63
CA SER A 159 -9.41 -1.13 9.73
C SER A 159 -9.26 -1.76 11.11
N ALA A 160 -8.55 -2.89 11.24
CA ALA A 160 -8.49 -3.66 12.48
C ALA A 160 -7.84 -2.88 13.64
N HIS A 161 -6.77 -2.15 13.41
CA HIS A 161 -6.02 -1.48 14.47
C HIS A 161 -5.30 -0.24 13.91
N HIS A 162 -5.08 0.78 14.75
CA HIS A 162 -4.37 2.00 14.35
C HIS A 162 -2.90 1.76 13.95
N ALA A 163 -2.30 0.64 14.37
CA ALA A 163 -0.97 0.21 13.92
C ALA A 163 -0.95 -0.26 12.45
N VAL A 164 -2.10 -0.51 11.80
CA VAL A 164 -2.13 -0.82 10.37
C VAL A 164 -1.84 0.45 9.58
N HIS A 165 -0.69 0.50 8.92
CA HIS A 165 -0.24 1.64 8.11
C HIS A 165 -0.40 1.41 6.61
N GLY A 166 -0.79 0.20 6.19
CA GLY A 166 -1.08 -0.16 4.82
C GLY A 166 -1.43 -1.64 4.69
N ILE A 167 -1.99 -2.01 3.56
CA ILE A 167 -2.24 -3.41 3.19
C ILE A 167 -1.64 -3.66 1.80
N ALA A 168 -1.30 -4.91 1.49
CA ALA A 168 -0.79 -5.28 0.18
C ALA A 168 -1.32 -6.66 -0.24
N LEU A 169 -1.24 -6.97 -1.54
CA LEU A 169 -1.56 -8.28 -2.08
C LEU A 169 -0.33 -9.19 -2.12
N GLY A 170 -0.50 -10.45 -1.71
CA GLY A 170 0.39 -11.55 -2.05
C GLY A 170 -0.14 -12.26 -3.29
N GLU A 171 0.16 -11.71 -4.49
CA GLU A 171 -0.47 -12.18 -5.74
C GLU A 171 -0.08 -13.61 -6.13
N ALA A 172 1.10 -14.10 -5.70
CA ALA A 172 1.53 -15.47 -6.02
C ALA A 172 0.63 -16.51 -5.33
N ASP A 173 0.46 -16.36 -4.00
CA ASP A 173 -0.38 -17.26 -3.21
C ASP A 173 -1.86 -17.11 -3.59
N LEU A 174 -2.32 -15.87 -3.82
CA LEU A 174 -3.69 -15.62 -4.24
C LEU A 174 -4.00 -16.24 -5.61
N ARG A 175 -3.07 -16.23 -6.56
CA ARG A 175 -3.21 -16.94 -7.85
C ARG A 175 -3.37 -18.44 -7.64
N ALA A 176 -2.58 -19.01 -6.75
CA ALA A 176 -2.64 -20.44 -6.44
C ALA A 176 -3.97 -20.79 -5.77
N ASP A 177 -4.41 -20.01 -4.78
CA ASP A 177 -5.67 -20.22 -4.05
C ASP A 177 -6.89 -20.12 -4.96
N LEU A 178 -6.93 -19.14 -5.87
CA LEU A 178 -8.05 -18.90 -6.79
C LEU A 178 -7.95 -19.69 -8.12
N GLY A 179 -6.83 -20.37 -8.39
CA GLY A 179 -6.60 -21.07 -9.67
C GLY A 179 -6.48 -20.11 -10.88
N ILE A 180 -6.05 -18.86 -10.66
CA ILE A 180 -5.94 -17.82 -11.69
C ILE A 180 -4.73 -18.09 -12.58
N ARG A 181 -4.96 -18.15 -13.90
CA ARG A 181 -3.91 -18.32 -14.92
C ARG A 181 -3.55 -17.02 -15.62
N GLU A 182 -4.53 -16.17 -15.86
CA GLU A 182 -4.36 -14.91 -16.58
C GLU A 182 -4.27 -13.72 -15.61
N ASP A 183 -3.46 -12.72 -15.91
CA ASP A 183 -3.26 -11.55 -15.04
C ASP A 183 -4.56 -10.77 -14.79
N ALA A 184 -5.45 -10.72 -15.78
CA ALA A 184 -6.75 -10.08 -15.65
C ALA A 184 -7.64 -10.68 -14.55
N GLY A 185 -7.43 -11.95 -14.19
CA GLY A 185 -8.17 -12.60 -13.10
C GLY A 185 -7.91 -11.97 -11.73
N LEU A 186 -6.82 -11.24 -11.55
CA LEU A 186 -6.50 -10.53 -10.30
C LEU A 186 -7.15 -9.15 -10.18
N ASP A 187 -7.72 -8.58 -11.23
CA ASP A 187 -8.17 -7.19 -11.23
C ASP A 187 -9.27 -6.92 -10.19
N PHE A 188 -10.18 -7.88 -9.96
CA PHE A 188 -11.17 -7.79 -8.89
C PHE A 188 -10.47 -7.66 -7.53
N SER A 189 -9.51 -8.52 -7.22
CA SER A 189 -8.79 -8.53 -5.96
C SER A 189 -7.95 -7.26 -5.78
N ARG A 190 -7.28 -6.79 -6.83
CA ARG A 190 -6.55 -5.52 -6.84
C ARG A 190 -7.47 -4.34 -6.55
N GLY A 191 -8.60 -4.23 -7.25
CA GLY A 191 -9.60 -3.20 -7.01
C GLY A 191 -10.20 -3.27 -5.61
N ARG A 192 -10.50 -4.48 -5.11
CA ARG A 192 -11.04 -4.70 -3.76
C ARG A 192 -10.10 -4.20 -2.68
N VAL A 193 -8.80 -4.45 -2.80
CA VAL A 193 -7.78 -4.00 -1.84
C VAL A 193 -7.59 -2.48 -1.89
N VAL A 194 -7.62 -1.87 -3.07
CA VAL A 194 -7.60 -0.40 -3.22
C VAL A 194 -8.79 0.24 -2.52
N VAL A 195 -10.02 -0.30 -2.73
CA VAL A 195 -11.23 0.19 -2.05
C VAL A 195 -11.13 0.02 -0.54
N ALA A 196 -10.67 -1.16 -0.06
CA ALA A 196 -10.53 -1.44 1.35
C ALA A 196 -9.52 -0.51 2.05
N ALA A 197 -8.34 -0.31 1.44
CA ALA A 197 -7.35 0.63 1.94
C ALA A 197 -7.91 2.04 2.04
N ARG A 198 -8.58 2.52 0.98
CA ARG A 198 -9.15 3.88 0.98
C ARG A 198 -10.26 4.04 1.99
N ALA A 199 -11.14 3.03 2.16
CA ALA A 199 -12.23 3.04 3.14
C ALA A 199 -11.70 3.05 4.59
N ALA A 200 -10.51 2.45 4.82
CA ALA A 200 -9.82 2.47 6.11
C ALA A 200 -8.90 3.70 6.30
N ALA A 201 -8.96 4.71 5.41
CA ALA A 201 -8.09 5.89 5.39
C ALA A 201 -6.59 5.56 5.29
N LEU A 202 -6.24 4.42 4.71
CA LEU A 202 -4.86 4.01 4.46
C LEU A 202 -4.34 4.57 3.12
N PRO A 203 -2.99 4.62 2.95
CA PRO A 203 -2.36 4.89 1.66
C PRO A 203 -2.79 3.91 0.59
N PRO A 204 -2.67 4.28 -0.71
CA PRO A 204 -2.87 3.32 -1.80
C PRO A 204 -1.98 2.09 -1.62
N PRO A 205 -2.50 0.86 -1.89
CA PRO A 205 -1.72 -0.35 -1.75
C PRO A 205 -0.54 -0.40 -2.73
N VAL A 206 0.55 -1.03 -2.28
CA VAL A 206 1.72 -1.33 -3.11
C VAL A 206 1.42 -2.54 -3.99
N GLN A 207 1.81 -2.49 -5.28
CA GLN A 207 1.73 -3.68 -6.15
C GLN A 207 2.65 -4.80 -5.65
N SER A 208 2.23 -6.03 -5.88
CA SER A 208 3.03 -7.22 -5.63
C SER A 208 4.27 -7.29 -6.53
N VAL A 209 5.20 -8.18 -6.23
CA VAL A 209 6.43 -8.38 -6.99
C VAL A 209 6.15 -8.75 -8.46
N PHE A 210 7.06 -8.36 -9.37
CA PHE A 210 7.09 -8.85 -10.74
C PHE A 210 8.20 -9.88 -10.87
N PRO A 211 7.87 -11.16 -11.16
CA PRO A 211 8.81 -12.26 -10.97
C PRO A 211 9.94 -12.30 -12.01
N ASP A 212 9.71 -11.82 -13.24
CA ASP A 212 10.76 -11.81 -14.26
C ASP A 212 11.62 -10.54 -14.16
N VAL A 213 12.81 -10.71 -13.58
CA VAL A 213 13.78 -9.60 -13.40
C VAL A 213 14.42 -9.11 -14.70
N ARG A 214 14.22 -9.83 -15.81
CA ARG A 214 14.80 -9.49 -17.12
C ARG A 214 13.78 -8.76 -18.00
N ASP A 215 12.50 -9.02 -17.82
CA ASP A 215 11.41 -8.40 -18.59
C ASP A 215 11.03 -7.02 -18.02
N LEU A 216 11.85 -6.02 -18.32
CA LEU A 216 11.63 -4.65 -17.84
C LEU A 216 10.45 -3.95 -18.54
N ASP A 217 10.15 -4.33 -19.79
CA ASP A 217 9.02 -3.79 -20.56
C ASP A 217 7.68 -4.34 -20.01
N GLY A 218 7.65 -5.64 -19.70
CA GLY A 218 6.52 -6.25 -18.99
C GLY A 218 6.32 -5.66 -17.60
N LEU A 219 7.40 -5.41 -16.86
CA LEU A 219 7.35 -4.72 -15.57
C LEU A 219 6.72 -3.32 -15.72
N TRP A 220 7.17 -2.52 -16.67
CA TRP A 220 6.61 -1.19 -16.96
C TRP A 220 5.11 -1.27 -17.25
N THR A 221 4.70 -2.14 -18.15
CA THR A 221 3.30 -2.34 -18.54
C THR A 221 2.44 -2.75 -17.32
N SER A 222 2.96 -3.66 -16.49
CA SER A 222 2.30 -4.10 -15.27
C SER A 222 2.18 -2.99 -14.23
N CYS A 223 3.21 -2.14 -14.06
CA CYS A 223 3.16 -0.97 -13.18
C CYS A 223 2.12 0.05 -13.66
N ALA A 224 2.09 0.34 -14.96
CA ALA A 224 1.09 1.24 -15.55
C ALA A 224 -0.34 0.76 -15.30
N ARG A 225 -0.59 -0.57 -15.39
CA ARG A 225 -1.88 -1.17 -15.05
C ARG A 225 -2.22 -0.99 -13.56
N GLY A 226 -1.27 -1.26 -12.64
CA GLY A 226 -1.48 -1.06 -11.21
C GLY A 226 -1.79 0.39 -10.85
N ARG A 227 -1.06 1.33 -11.45
CA ARG A 227 -1.33 2.76 -11.31
C ARG A 227 -2.73 3.13 -11.78
N ALA A 228 -3.18 2.58 -12.91
CA ALA A 228 -4.53 2.79 -13.44
C ALA A 228 -5.64 2.22 -12.53
N LEU A 229 -5.34 1.19 -11.74
CA LEU A 229 -6.24 0.62 -10.73
C LEU A 229 -6.21 1.36 -9.39
N GLY A 230 -5.35 2.38 -9.22
CA GLY A 230 -5.25 3.15 -7.99
C GLY A 230 -4.22 2.64 -6.98
N MET A 231 -3.32 1.76 -7.39
CA MET A 231 -2.17 1.35 -6.57
C MET A 231 -1.04 2.38 -6.65
N LEU A 232 -0.12 2.40 -5.69
CA LEU A 232 1.02 3.32 -5.66
C LEU A 232 2.31 2.60 -5.26
N GLY A 233 3.27 2.60 -6.18
CA GLY A 233 4.53 1.91 -5.99
C GLY A 233 4.41 0.40 -6.17
N ARG A 234 5.56 -0.28 -6.10
CA ARG A 234 5.64 -1.72 -6.32
C ARG A 234 6.75 -2.37 -5.51
N ALA A 235 6.51 -3.59 -5.06
CA ALA A 235 7.54 -4.44 -4.52
C ALA A 235 8.45 -4.98 -5.63
N ALA A 236 9.76 -4.93 -5.40
CA ALA A 236 10.82 -5.44 -6.26
C ALA A 236 11.53 -6.61 -5.60
N ILE A 237 12.14 -7.48 -6.40
CA ILE A 237 13.00 -8.58 -5.96
C ILE A 237 14.44 -8.45 -6.49
N HIS A 238 14.71 -7.36 -7.21
CA HIS A 238 16.05 -7.09 -7.75
C HIS A 238 16.23 -5.57 -7.95
N PRO A 239 17.41 -4.98 -7.63
CA PRO A 239 17.64 -3.53 -7.78
C PRO A 239 17.41 -2.98 -9.18
N ARG A 240 17.64 -3.79 -10.24
CA ARG A 240 17.36 -3.44 -11.65
C ARG A 240 15.91 -2.99 -11.89
N GLN A 241 14.97 -3.44 -11.07
CA GLN A 241 13.55 -3.11 -11.21
C GLN A 241 13.20 -1.71 -10.67
N LEU A 242 14.03 -1.16 -9.77
CA LEU A 242 13.71 0.05 -9.00
C LEU A 242 13.44 1.27 -9.89
N GLU A 243 14.36 1.57 -10.82
CA GLU A 243 14.23 2.71 -11.74
C GLU A 243 12.96 2.62 -12.61
N VAL A 244 12.66 1.41 -13.11
CA VAL A 244 11.46 1.19 -13.94
C VAL A 244 10.20 1.41 -13.13
N ILE A 245 10.15 0.90 -11.90
CA ILE A 245 9.02 1.08 -10.99
C ILE A 245 8.83 2.57 -10.69
N GLU A 246 9.88 3.25 -10.26
CA GLU A 246 9.81 4.68 -9.92
C GLU A 246 9.27 5.49 -11.10
N ARG A 247 9.85 5.36 -12.29
CA ARG A 247 9.42 6.07 -13.49
C ARG A 247 7.98 5.76 -13.90
N ALA A 248 7.50 4.53 -13.71
CA ALA A 248 6.15 4.13 -14.08
C ALA A 248 5.07 4.75 -13.17
N TYR A 249 5.42 5.03 -11.91
CA TYR A 249 4.48 5.64 -10.95
C TYR A 249 4.57 7.15 -10.88
N LEU A 250 5.69 7.74 -11.27
CA LEU A 250 5.81 9.21 -11.33
C LEU A 250 4.90 9.80 -12.42
N PRO A 251 4.31 10.96 -12.17
CA PRO A 251 3.51 11.63 -13.19
C PRO A 251 4.39 12.13 -14.34
N THR A 252 3.85 12.07 -15.54
CA THR A 252 4.46 12.66 -16.73
C THR A 252 4.40 14.20 -16.68
N ALA A 253 5.27 14.88 -17.41
CA ALA A 253 5.24 16.35 -17.54
C ALA A 253 3.84 16.86 -17.95
N ARG A 254 3.16 16.14 -18.86
CA ARG A 254 1.80 16.47 -19.29
C ARG A 254 0.77 16.37 -18.17
N GLU A 255 0.87 15.34 -17.32
CA GLU A 255 -0.01 15.18 -16.15
C GLU A 255 0.24 16.26 -15.11
N VAL A 256 1.49 16.69 -14.94
CA VAL A 256 1.85 17.80 -14.04
C VAL A 256 1.27 19.12 -14.55
N GLU A 257 1.51 19.49 -15.82
CA GLU A 257 0.96 20.69 -16.44
C GLU A 257 -0.57 20.74 -16.36
N GLU A 258 -1.21 19.60 -16.56
CA GLU A 258 -2.65 19.49 -16.45
C GLU A 258 -3.13 19.69 -15.01
N ALA A 259 -2.46 19.10 -14.04
CA ALA A 259 -2.78 19.25 -12.62
C ALA A 259 -2.58 20.72 -12.16
N GLU A 260 -1.53 21.39 -12.61
CA GLU A 260 -1.28 22.81 -12.34
C GLU A 260 -2.43 23.68 -12.88
N ARG A 261 -2.86 23.44 -14.12
CA ARG A 261 -4.00 24.18 -14.72
C ARG A 261 -5.29 24.01 -13.94
N ILE A 262 -5.59 22.77 -13.50
CA ILE A 262 -6.78 22.45 -12.69
C ILE A 262 -6.73 23.18 -11.34
N VAL A 263 -5.60 23.12 -10.64
CA VAL A 263 -5.45 23.75 -9.32
C VAL A 263 -5.50 25.27 -9.45
N ALA A 264 -4.85 25.86 -10.46
CA ALA A 264 -4.89 27.30 -10.72
C ALA A 264 -6.33 27.78 -11.03
N ALA A 265 -7.09 27.07 -11.87
CA ALA A 265 -8.48 27.40 -12.16
C ALA A 265 -9.36 27.35 -10.91
N SER A 266 -9.19 26.35 -10.05
CA SER A 266 -9.95 26.20 -8.81
C SER A 266 -9.67 27.29 -7.75
N ALA A 267 -8.53 27.97 -7.85
CA ALA A 267 -8.20 29.09 -6.96
C ALA A 267 -8.96 30.39 -7.33
N VAL A 268 -9.36 30.54 -8.58
CA VAL A 268 -10.09 31.70 -9.09
C VAL A 268 -11.60 31.55 -8.91
N GLU A 269 -12.14 30.35 -9.18
CA GLU A 269 -13.58 30.08 -9.08
C GLU A 269 -13.83 29.04 -7.96
N LYS A 270 -14.70 29.42 -7.00
CA LYS A 270 -15.12 28.53 -5.93
C LYS A 270 -16.30 27.68 -6.38
N GLY A 271 -16.15 26.37 -6.32
CA GLY A 271 -17.18 25.40 -6.69
C GLY A 271 -16.84 24.61 -7.94
N ALA A 272 -17.88 24.08 -8.60
CA ALA A 272 -17.70 23.37 -9.87
C ALA A 272 -17.53 24.38 -11.01
N LEU A 273 -16.53 24.17 -11.86
CA LEU A 273 -16.21 25.03 -13.00
C LEU A 273 -16.00 24.23 -14.29
N ALA A 274 -16.05 24.88 -15.43
CA ALA A 274 -15.68 24.32 -16.71
C ALA A 274 -14.35 24.92 -17.17
N LEU A 275 -13.38 24.09 -17.54
CA LEU A 275 -12.15 24.55 -18.19
C LEU A 275 -12.44 25.09 -19.60
N PRO A 276 -11.54 25.90 -20.20
CA PRO A 276 -11.71 26.42 -21.56
C PRO A 276 -11.91 25.35 -22.63
N ASP A 277 -11.47 24.12 -22.38
CA ASP A 277 -11.66 22.95 -23.25
C ASP A 277 -13.01 22.22 -23.02
N GLY A 278 -13.87 22.75 -22.13
CA GLY A 278 -15.19 22.22 -21.82
C GLY A 278 -15.22 21.13 -20.76
N ARG A 279 -14.08 20.73 -20.19
CA ARG A 279 -14.06 19.72 -19.12
C ARG A 279 -14.59 20.28 -17.82
N PHE A 280 -15.44 19.49 -17.17
CA PHE A 280 -15.98 19.78 -15.84
C PHE A 280 -14.94 19.47 -14.76
N VAL A 281 -14.76 20.41 -13.84
CA VAL A 281 -13.86 20.29 -12.68
C VAL A 281 -14.65 20.55 -11.41
N ASP A 282 -14.63 19.57 -10.53
CA ASP A 282 -15.20 19.64 -9.19
C ASP A 282 -14.11 19.43 -8.11
N ALA A 283 -14.53 19.39 -6.85
CA ALA A 283 -13.61 19.16 -5.73
C ALA A 283 -12.82 17.84 -5.84
N ALA A 284 -13.42 16.79 -6.41
CA ALA A 284 -12.76 15.49 -6.58
C ALA A 284 -11.64 15.56 -7.62
N VAL A 285 -11.87 16.27 -8.74
CA VAL A 285 -10.87 16.51 -9.77
C VAL A 285 -9.72 17.35 -9.24
N VAL A 286 -10.01 18.42 -8.46
CA VAL A 286 -8.99 19.24 -7.80
C VAL A 286 -8.16 18.43 -6.81
N ALA A 287 -8.79 17.60 -5.98
CA ALA A 287 -8.08 16.72 -5.05
C ALA A 287 -7.17 15.72 -5.78
N SER A 288 -7.60 15.19 -6.93
CA SER A 288 -6.76 14.34 -7.78
C SER A 288 -5.56 15.09 -8.34
N ALA A 289 -5.76 16.32 -8.85
CA ALA A 289 -4.68 17.16 -9.36
C ALA A 289 -3.63 17.48 -8.28
N ARG A 290 -4.07 17.82 -7.06
CA ARG A 290 -3.16 18.05 -5.93
C ARG A 290 -2.32 16.82 -5.59
N ARG A 291 -2.90 15.61 -5.61
CA ARG A 291 -2.13 14.37 -5.42
C ARG A 291 -1.08 14.16 -6.51
N THR A 292 -1.41 14.49 -7.77
CA THR A 292 -0.45 14.44 -8.87
C THR A 292 0.72 15.39 -8.64
N LEU A 293 0.46 16.62 -8.20
CA LEU A 293 1.51 17.61 -7.93
C LEU A 293 2.38 17.20 -6.71
N ALA A 294 1.76 16.68 -5.66
CA ALA A 294 2.50 16.17 -4.49
C ALA A 294 3.46 15.02 -4.88
N LEU A 295 3.01 14.13 -5.79
CA LEU A 295 3.86 13.05 -6.29
C LEU A 295 4.95 13.55 -7.23
N ALA A 296 4.70 14.60 -8.04
CA ALA A 296 5.68 15.23 -8.91
C ALA A 296 6.84 15.86 -8.15
N GLY A 297 6.62 16.37 -6.95
CA GLY A 297 7.67 16.91 -6.08
C GLY A 297 8.73 15.87 -5.66
N ARG A 298 8.56 14.58 -6.03
CA ARG A 298 9.53 13.50 -5.86
C ARG A 298 10.61 13.49 -6.97
N ALA A 299 10.31 13.96 -8.17
CA ALA A 299 11.19 13.92 -9.34
C ALA A 299 12.27 15.02 -9.31
#